data_7baae4fd024cd1959597fd5c037fbeea
#
_entry.id   7baae4fd024cd1959597fd5c037fbeea
#
_cell.length_a   1.000
_cell.length_b   1.000
_cell.length_c   1.000
_cell.angle_alpha   90.00
_cell.angle_beta   90.00
_cell.angle_gamma   90.00
#
_symmetry.space_group_name_H-M   'P 1'
#
loop_
_entity.id
_entity.type
_entity.pdbx_description
1 polymer ?
#
loop_
_entity_poly.entity_id
_entity_poly.type
_entity_poly.pdbx_seq_one_letter_code
_entity_poly.pdbx_strand_id
1 'polypeptide(L)'
;EANVAIIAEKFGIFSPEGRGVMGMYICGTLFGALWISILAGIIARTGLFHPYALAMGGGIGSASMMAASVGSIVAVFPEETEKITAFAGAANLMTSVIGIYFSLFISLPVTIKVYEWVTGRKRHEEVAAGEVQENAVADTIAKEEEEAKEVREKSSLGDDLFILCLTGVLTLIGNFVGFKVNPADDFIGCLMIIAICFAGILIARIPGLKKLPVVFWVSIIAVIVSIPSVPGATTITAATNPVNFLAACTPILAYGGLSLGKDIPAFKRLSWRIVPVALMVASGTFICATLMAEVMLHLEGVI
;
A
#
# COMPACT_ATOMS: atom_id res chain seq x y z
N GLU A 1 -2.39 6.88 -5.22
CA GLU A 1 -2.69 6.90 -6.66
C GLU A 1 -4.19 7.07 -6.92
N ALA A 2 -5.06 6.18 -6.42
CA ALA A 2 -6.51 6.26 -6.69
C ALA A 2 -7.16 7.58 -6.25
N ASN A 3 -6.78 8.13 -5.10
CA ASN A 3 -7.29 9.42 -4.61
C ASN A 3 -6.82 10.58 -5.48
N VAL A 4 -5.62 10.53 -6.04
CA VAL A 4 -5.12 11.53 -6.99
C VAL A 4 -5.99 11.53 -8.24
N ALA A 5 -6.27 10.34 -8.80
CA ALA A 5 -7.14 10.22 -9.98
C ALA A 5 -8.54 10.75 -9.74
N ILE A 6 -9.18 10.41 -8.59
CA ILE A 6 -10.51 10.89 -8.23
C ILE A 6 -10.55 12.43 -8.12
N ILE A 7 -9.55 13.02 -7.49
CA ILE A 7 -9.48 14.47 -7.31
C ILE A 7 -9.16 15.15 -8.63
N ALA A 8 -8.25 14.60 -9.44
CA ALA A 8 -7.92 15.13 -10.76
C ALA A 8 -9.14 15.14 -11.69
N GLU A 9 -9.94 14.05 -11.71
CA GLU A 9 -11.16 13.94 -12.52
C GLU A 9 -12.25 14.91 -12.05
N LYS A 10 -12.45 15.02 -10.74
CA LYS A 10 -13.56 15.80 -10.18
C LYS A 10 -13.28 17.31 -10.09
N PHE A 11 -12.04 17.71 -9.83
CA PHE A 11 -11.69 19.09 -9.54
C PHE A 11 -10.65 19.68 -10.49
N GLY A 12 -10.01 18.83 -11.28
CA GLY A 12 -8.87 19.19 -12.09
C GLY A 12 -7.55 19.07 -11.30
N ILE A 13 -6.52 18.59 -12.00
CA ILE A 13 -5.20 18.36 -11.40
C ILE A 13 -4.52 19.67 -10.98
N PHE A 14 -4.85 20.77 -11.67
CA PHE A 14 -4.30 22.12 -11.42
C PHE A 14 -5.07 22.91 -10.36
N SER A 15 -6.18 22.36 -9.85
CA SER A 15 -6.94 23.02 -8.77
C SER A 15 -6.13 23.03 -7.47
N PRO A 16 -6.46 23.90 -6.50
CA PRO A 16 -5.85 23.87 -5.17
C PRO A 16 -5.95 22.49 -4.51
N GLU A 17 -7.06 21.78 -4.73
CA GLU A 17 -7.30 20.42 -4.24
C GLU A 17 -6.40 19.41 -4.94
N GLY A 18 -6.28 19.48 -6.27
CA GLY A 18 -5.40 18.64 -7.06
C GLY A 18 -3.95 18.79 -6.61
N ARG A 19 -3.47 20.02 -6.50
CA ARG A 19 -2.10 20.32 -6.03
C ARG A 19 -1.86 19.85 -4.59
N GLY A 20 -2.83 20.00 -3.71
CA GLY A 20 -2.76 19.52 -2.34
C GLY A 20 -2.61 18.00 -2.27
N VAL A 21 -3.44 17.26 -3.01
CA VAL A 21 -3.40 15.80 -3.06
C VAL A 21 -2.10 15.30 -3.72
N MET A 22 -1.63 15.98 -4.76
CA MET A 22 -0.35 15.67 -5.39
C MET A 22 0.84 15.87 -4.44
N GLY A 23 0.86 16.98 -3.72
CA GLY A 23 1.88 17.22 -2.70
C GLY A 23 1.87 16.17 -1.60
N MET A 24 0.69 15.75 -1.15
CA MET A 24 0.53 14.66 -0.19
C MET A 24 1.01 13.31 -0.75
N TYR A 25 0.72 13.02 -2.02
CA TYR A 25 1.18 11.80 -2.69
C TYR A 25 2.71 11.75 -2.73
N ILE A 26 3.36 12.80 -3.22
CA ILE A 26 4.83 12.89 -3.31
C ILE A 26 5.48 12.77 -1.92
N CYS A 27 4.97 13.49 -0.92
CA CYS A 27 5.49 13.38 0.45
C CYS A 27 5.25 11.99 1.05
N GLY A 28 4.10 11.37 0.74
CA GLY A 28 3.77 10.02 1.18
C GLY A 28 4.71 8.97 0.58
N THR A 29 5.03 9.07 -0.71
CA THR A 29 5.99 8.16 -1.36
C THR A 29 7.41 8.34 -0.82
N LEU A 30 7.85 9.58 -0.60
CA LEU A 30 9.21 9.89 -0.13
C LEU A 30 9.44 9.54 1.34
N PHE A 31 8.51 9.88 2.22
CA PHE A 31 8.72 9.80 3.66
C PHE A 31 7.77 8.85 4.39
N GLY A 32 6.67 8.47 3.74
CA GLY A 32 5.58 7.76 4.41
C GLY A 32 5.99 6.42 4.99
N ALA A 33 6.68 5.58 4.22
CA ALA A 33 7.11 4.26 4.69
C ALA A 33 8.10 4.38 5.86
N LEU A 34 9.08 5.29 5.76
CA LEU A 34 10.05 5.53 6.85
C LEU A 34 9.37 6.07 8.10
N TRP A 35 8.49 7.07 7.94
CA TRP A 35 7.79 7.68 9.06
C TRP A 35 6.87 6.70 9.79
N ILE A 36 6.05 5.95 9.04
CA ILE A 36 5.14 4.95 9.64
C ILE A 36 5.93 3.82 10.29
N SER A 37 7.06 3.40 9.72
CA SER A 37 7.95 2.41 10.34
C SER A 37 8.44 2.87 11.72
N ILE A 38 8.92 4.12 11.81
CA ILE A 38 9.39 4.71 13.08
C ILE A 38 8.23 4.81 14.08
N LEU A 39 7.09 5.35 13.63
CA LEU A 39 5.91 5.55 14.48
C LEU A 39 5.37 4.21 15.00
N ALA A 40 5.22 3.21 14.13
CA ALA A 40 4.79 1.87 14.50
C ALA A 40 5.73 1.21 15.52
N GLY A 41 7.04 1.31 15.29
CA GLY A 41 8.04 0.77 16.22
C GLY A 41 8.05 1.45 17.58
N ILE A 42 7.84 2.77 17.63
CA ILE A 42 7.71 3.49 18.90
C ILE A 42 6.45 3.05 19.64
N ILE A 43 5.28 3.08 18.96
CA ILE A 43 4.00 2.73 19.58
C ILE A 43 3.99 1.25 20.03
N ALA A 44 4.54 0.33 19.23
CA ALA A 44 4.66 -1.08 19.58
C ALA A 44 5.40 -1.28 20.91
N ARG A 45 6.45 -0.50 21.16
CA ARG A 45 7.23 -0.58 22.42
C ARG A 45 6.50 0.00 23.64
N THR A 46 5.53 0.86 23.44
CA THR A 46 4.75 1.42 24.57
C THR A 46 3.75 0.42 25.15
N GLY A 47 3.38 -0.62 24.40
CA GLY A 47 2.34 -1.57 24.80
C GLY A 47 0.93 -0.95 24.89
N LEU A 48 0.73 0.24 24.29
CA LEU A 48 -0.55 0.95 24.34
C LEU A 48 -1.64 0.23 23.51
N PHE A 49 -1.23 -0.44 22.43
CA PHE A 49 -2.12 -1.16 21.53
C PHE A 49 -1.64 -2.60 21.36
N HIS A 50 -2.58 -3.49 21.08
CA HIS A 50 -2.27 -4.87 20.78
C HIS A 50 -1.51 -4.99 19.43
N PRO A 51 -0.53 -5.91 19.27
CA PRO A 51 0.24 -6.06 18.04
C PRO A 51 -0.61 -6.25 16.78
N TYR A 52 -1.74 -6.95 16.89
CA TYR A 52 -2.65 -7.20 15.76
C TYR A 52 -3.37 -5.94 15.31
N ALA A 53 -3.80 -5.10 16.24
CA ALA A 53 -4.41 -3.81 15.92
C ALA A 53 -3.41 -2.85 15.27
N LEU A 54 -2.16 -2.81 15.77
CA LEU A 54 -1.07 -2.07 15.13
C LEU A 54 -0.80 -2.56 13.71
N ALA A 55 -0.82 -3.88 13.50
CA ALA A 55 -0.65 -4.50 12.20
C ALA A 55 -1.75 -4.09 11.22
N MET A 56 -3.01 -4.15 11.66
CA MET A 56 -4.16 -3.69 10.85
C MET A 56 -4.06 -2.20 10.51
N GLY A 57 -3.70 -1.36 11.48
CA GLY A 57 -3.45 0.07 11.25
C GLY A 57 -2.35 0.32 10.22
N GLY A 58 -1.26 -0.44 10.29
CA GLY A 58 -0.17 -0.41 9.31
C GLY A 58 -0.58 -0.91 7.92
N GLY A 59 -1.58 -1.77 7.84
CA GLY A 59 -2.13 -2.31 6.59
C GLY A 59 -2.92 -1.29 5.75
N ILE A 60 -3.36 -0.17 6.33
CA ILE A 60 -4.19 0.83 5.62
C ILE A 60 -3.37 1.75 4.69
N GLY A 61 -2.12 1.53 4.49
CA GLY A 61 -1.30 2.31 3.57
C GLY A 61 -1.05 1.62 2.24
N SER A 62 -0.01 2.08 1.57
CA SER A 62 0.57 1.34 0.45
C SER A 62 1.25 0.05 0.93
N ALA A 63 1.46 -0.90 0.03
CA ALA A 63 2.17 -2.13 0.36
C ALA A 63 3.57 -1.88 0.97
N SER A 64 4.26 -0.83 0.53
CA SER A 64 5.56 -0.44 1.11
C SER A 64 5.44 0.12 2.53
N MET A 65 4.41 0.91 2.82
CA MET A 65 4.13 1.39 4.18
C MET A 65 3.74 0.23 5.10
N MET A 66 2.90 -0.69 4.62
CA MET A 66 2.54 -1.92 5.35
C MET A 66 3.79 -2.74 5.66
N ALA A 67 4.62 -3.04 4.67
CA ALA A 67 5.83 -3.82 4.87
C ALA A 67 6.78 -3.17 5.88
N ALA A 68 6.95 -1.85 5.81
CA ALA A 68 7.80 -1.09 6.72
C ALA A 68 7.25 -1.08 8.16
N SER A 69 5.94 -0.88 8.35
CA SER A 69 5.30 -0.92 9.67
C SER A 69 5.33 -2.32 10.28
N VAL A 70 4.98 -3.35 9.51
CA VAL A 70 5.04 -4.76 9.94
C VAL A 70 6.44 -5.13 10.37
N GLY A 71 7.47 -4.76 9.59
CA GLY A 71 8.86 -5.01 9.96
C GLY A 71 9.23 -4.43 11.31
N SER A 72 8.76 -3.22 11.62
CA SER A 72 9.01 -2.57 12.92
C SER A 72 8.22 -3.22 14.07
N ILE A 73 6.98 -3.66 13.84
CA ILE A 73 6.15 -4.32 14.85
C ILE A 73 6.70 -5.72 15.16
N VAL A 74 7.05 -6.50 14.13
CA VAL A 74 7.64 -7.83 14.26
C VAL A 74 8.99 -7.79 14.99
N ALA A 75 9.79 -6.74 14.79
CA ALA A 75 11.04 -6.57 15.54
C ALA A 75 10.81 -6.43 17.06
N VAL A 76 9.61 -6.00 17.49
CA VAL A 76 9.22 -5.91 18.91
C VAL A 76 8.55 -7.20 19.38
N PHE A 77 7.74 -7.85 18.51
CA PHE A 77 6.96 -9.04 18.80
C PHE A 77 7.27 -10.20 17.82
N PRO A 78 8.48 -10.76 17.85
CA PRO A 78 8.91 -11.77 16.87
C PRO A 78 8.11 -13.08 16.97
N GLU A 79 7.59 -13.42 18.13
CA GLU A 79 6.75 -14.61 18.37
C GLU A 79 5.41 -14.56 17.63
N GLU A 80 4.92 -13.36 17.32
CA GLU A 80 3.61 -13.13 16.71
C GLU A 80 3.70 -12.79 15.20
N THR A 81 4.84 -13.04 14.59
CA THR A 81 5.14 -12.65 13.19
C THR A 81 4.05 -13.09 12.21
N GLU A 82 3.60 -14.35 12.28
CA GLU A 82 2.56 -14.89 11.38
C GLU A 82 1.25 -14.12 11.48
N LYS A 83 0.76 -13.90 12.71
CA LYS A 83 -0.51 -13.22 12.94
C LYS A 83 -0.42 -11.74 12.58
N ILE A 84 0.67 -11.07 12.98
CA ILE A 84 0.92 -9.66 12.62
C ILE A 84 0.90 -9.48 11.11
N THR A 85 1.59 -10.36 10.36
CA THR A 85 1.62 -10.28 8.89
C THR A 85 0.27 -10.58 8.26
N ALA A 86 -0.48 -11.56 8.81
CA ALA A 86 -1.81 -11.91 8.32
C ALA A 86 -2.83 -10.78 8.53
N PHE A 87 -2.87 -10.16 9.72
CA PHE A 87 -3.76 -9.04 10.01
C PHE A 87 -3.43 -7.80 9.16
N ALA A 88 -2.14 -7.47 8.99
CA ALA A 88 -1.71 -6.38 8.12
C ALA A 88 -2.08 -6.62 6.66
N GLY A 89 -1.84 -7.84 6.15
CA GLY A 89 -2.17 -8.22 4.78
C GLY A 89 -3.67 -8.19 4.50
N ALA A 90 -4.48 -8.70 5.42
CA ALA A 90 -5.95 -8.65 5.33
C ALA A 90 -6.46 -7.20 5.31
N ALA A 91 -5.97 -6.35 6.20
CA ALA A 91 -6.33 -4.94 6.24
C ALA A 91 -5.91 -4.21 4.95
N ASN A 92 -4.72 -4.49 4.41
CA ASN A 92 -4.25 -3.89 3.17
C ASN A 92 -5.10 -4.31 1.97
N LEU A 93 -5.47 -5.59 1.89
CA LEU A 93 -6.36 -6.11 0.85
C LEU A 93 -7.73 -5.42 0.90
N MET A 94 -8.35 -5.39 2.08
CA MET A 94 -9.66 -4.74 2.26
C MET A 94 -9.61 -3.27 1.88
N THR A 95 -8.58 -2.55 2.32
CA THR A 95 -8.41 -1.13 1.99
C THR A 95 -8.19 -0.92 0.50
N SER A 96 -7.44 -1.78 -0.16
CA SER A 96 -7.19 -1.69 -1.62
C SER A 96 -8.47 -1.87 -2.45
N VAL A 97 -9.40 -2.72 -1.98
CA VAL A 97 -10.66 -3.00 -2.69
C VAL A 97 -11.74 -1.98 -2.33
N ILE A 98 -11.95 -1.72 -1.04
CA ILE A 98 -13.08 -0.91 -0.55
C ILE A 98 -12.70 0.58 -0.48
N GLY A 99 -11.42 0.88 -0.29
CA GLY A 99 -10.94 2.24 -0.01
C GLY A 99 -11.30 3.26 -1.08
N ILE A 100 -11.31 2.87 -2.36
CA ILE A 100 -11.68 3.77 -3.47
C ILE A 100 -13.16 4.19 -3.34
N TYR A 101 -14.04 3.24 -3.09
CA TYR A 101 -15.48 3.51 -2.95
C TYR A 101 -15.75 4.33 -1.70
N PHE A 102 -15.09 4.01 -0.59
CA PHE A 102 -15.19 4.78 0.64
C PHE A 102 -14.69 6.22 0.45
N SER A 103 -13.58 6.40 -0.26
CA SER A 103 -13.04 7.72 -0.59
C SER A 103 -14.01 8.55 -1.43
N LEU A 104 -14.60 7.95 -2.45
CA LEU A 104 -15.48 8.64 -3.39
C LEU A 104 -16.83 9.00 -2.77
N PHE A 105 -17.47 8.07 -2.05
CA PHE A 105 -18.85 8.22 -1.59
C PHE A 105 -18.97 8.78 -0.18
N ILE A 106 -17.97 8.62 0.68
CA ILE A 106 -18.03 9.04 2.08
C ILE A 106 -16.97 10.10 2.38
N SER A 107 -15.69 9.78 2.20
CA SER A 107 -14.60 10.63 2.65
C SER A 107 -14.60 11.99 1.95
N LEU A 108 -14.74 12.01 0.63
CA LEU A 108 -14.71 13.25 -0.15
C LEU A 108 -15.90 14.19 0.14
N PRO A 109 -17.17 13.73 0.18
CA PRO A 109 -18.29 14.58 0.58
C PRO A 109 -18.19 15.12 2.00
N VAL A 110 -17.71 14.28 2.94
CA VAL A 110 -17.52 14.71 4.34
C VAL A 110 -16.41 15.76 4.42
N THR A 111 -15.28 15.54 3.74
CA THR A 111 -14.15 16.49 3.71
C THR A 111 -14.58 17.85 3.17
N ILE A 112 -15.36 17.89 2.09
CA ILE A 112 -15.87 19.14 1.52
C ILE A 112 -16.73 19.88 2.54
N LYS A 113 -17.70 19.19 3.18
CA LYS A 113 -18.58 19.81 4.19
C LYS A 113 -17.80 20.33 5.41
N VAL A 114 -16.83 19.56 5.89
CA VAL A 114 -15.98 19.96 7.02
C VAL A 114 -15.14 21.19 6.64
N TYR A 115 -14.57 21.19 5.44
CA TYR A 115 -13.79 22.33 4.94
C TYR A 115 -14.64 23.59 4.86
N GLU A 116 -15.84 23.53 4.27
CA GLU A 116 -16.78 24.65 4.19
C GLU A 116 -17.20 25.15 5.58
N TRP A 117 -17.42 24.22 6.52
CA TRP A 117 -17.77 24.56 7.90
C TRP A 117 -16.65 25.27 8.65
N VAL A 118 -15.40 24.79 8.50
CA VAL A 118 -14.23 25.36 9.19
C VAL A 118 -13.80 26.68 8.58
N THR A 119 -13.84 26.82 7.26
CA THR A 119 -13.39 28.04 6.57
C THR A 119 -14.48 29.12 6.44
N GLY A 120 -15.76 28.75 6.62
CA GLY A 120 -16.89 29.62 6.39
C GLY A 120 -17.07 30.07 4.93
N ARG A 121 -16.30 29.50 4.00
CA ARG A 121 -16.30 29.84 2.57
C ARG A 121 -16.95 28.73 1.76
N LYS A 122 -17.89 29.11 0.89
CA LYS A 122 -18.38 28.21 -0.14
C LYS A 122 -17.33 28.10 -1.23
N ARG A 123 -17.02 26.88 -1.65
CA ARG A 123 -15.96 26.50 -2.56
C ARG A 123 -15.86 27.27 -3.89
N HIS A 124 -16.94 27.88 -4.37
CA HIS A 124 -16.99 28.56 -5.67
C HIS A 124 -16.16 29.85 -5.80
N GLU A 125 -15.60 30.41 -4.71
CA GLU A 125 -14.94 31.71 -4.73
C GLU A 125 -13.41 31.68 -4.88
N GLU A 126 -12.76 30.52 -4.76
CA GLU A 126 -11.27 30.42 -4.74
C GLU A 126 -10.59 30.07 -6.08
N VAL A 127 -11.34 29.73 -7.12
CA VAL A 127 -10.76 29.21 -8.39
C VAL A 127 -9.98 30.26 -9.19
N ALA A 128 -10.10 31.53 -8.91
CA ALA A 128 -9.59 32.60 -9.79
C ALA A 128 -8.16 33.10 -9.51
N ALA A 129 -7.48 32.68 -8.44
CA ALA A 129 -6.28 33.37 -7.96
C ALA A 129 -4.92 32.65 -8.11
N GLY A 130 -4.84 31.44 -8.67
CA GLY A 130 -3.64 30.59 -8.58
C GLY A 130 -2.95 30.13 -9.89
N GLU A 131 -3.23 30.70 -11.04
CA GLU A 131 -3.01 30.05 -12.35
C GLU A 131 -1.60 30.03 -12.96
N VAL A 132 -0.57 30.65 -12.43
CA VAL A 132 0.59 30.96 -13.31
C VAL A 132 1.89 30.19 -13.05
N GLN A 133 2.12 29.50 -11.94
CA GLN A 133 3.50 29.02 -11.64
C GLN A 133 3.68 27.51 -11.35
N GLU A 134 2.62 26.71 -11.29
CA GLU A 134 2.69 25.29 -10.88
C GLU A 134 2.38 24.27 -11.99
N ASN A 135 2.15 24.72 -13.21
CA ASN A 135 1.79 23.86 -14.35
C ASN A 135 2.85 22.78 -14.67
N ALA A 136 4.13 23.05 -14.45
CA ALA A 136 5.20 22.14 -14.82
C ALA A 136 5.30 20.87 -13.94
N VAL A 137 4.91 20.94 -12.67
CA VAL A 137 4.94 19.76 -11.75
C VAL A 137 3.75 18.84 -12.02
N ALA A 138 2.57 19.44 -12.16
CA ALA A 138 1.36 18.69 -12.46
C ALA A 138 1.41 18.03 -13.84
N ASP A 139 1.96 18.69 -14.86
CA ASP A 139 2.20 18.11 -16.20
C ASP A 139 3.17 16.93 -16.15
N THR A 140 4.21 17.00 -15.30
CA THR A 140 5.18 15.91 -15.20
C THR A 140 4.52 14.67 -14.59
N ILE A 141 3.72 14.84 -13.54
CA ILE A 141 3.07 13.71 -12.84
C ILE A 141 1.89 13.17 -13.65
N ALA A 142 1.12 14.03 -14.34
CA ALA A 142 0.07 13.57 -15.24
C ALA A 142 0.64 12.72 -16.39
N LYS A 143 1.78 13.11 -16.94
CA LYS A 143 2.51 12.31 -17.94
C LYS A 143 3.02 11.00 -17.36
N GLU A 144 3.57 11.00 -16.15
CA GLU A 144 4.04 9.77 -15.50
C GLU A 144 2.89 8.80 -15.17
N GLU A 145 1.71 9.31 -14.77
CA GLU A 145 0.53 8.48 -14.58
C GLU A 145 -0.04 7.93 -15.90
N GLU A 146 0.01 8.73 -16.97
CA GLU A 146 -0.42 8.31 -18.30
C GLU A 146 0.57 7.29 -18.87
N GLU A 147 1.88 7.53 -18.74
CA GLU A 147 2.92 6.56 -19.09
C GLU A 147 2.82 5.26 -18.26
N ALA A 148 2.54 5.34 -16.97
CA ALA A 148 2.34 4.17 -16.11
C ALA A 148 1.08 3.39 -16.49
N LYS A 149 -0.01 4.07 -16.90
CA LYS A 149 -1.21 3.43 -17.46
C LYS A 149 -0.92 2.79 -18.81
N GLU A 150 -0.22 3.49 -19.71
CA GLU A 150 0.19 2.94 -21.00
C GLU A 150 1.12 1.74 -20.85
N VAL A 151 2.08 1.77 -19.93
CA VAL A 151 2.96 0.64 -19.63
C VAL A 151 2.15 -0.54 -19.10
N ARG A 152 1.16 -0.31 -18.21
CA ARG A 152 0.25 -1.37 -17.73
C ARG A 152 -0.61 -1.96 -18.85
N GLU A 153 -1.15 -1.14 -19.74
CA GLU A 153 -1.95 -1.61 -20.86
C GLU A 153 -1.12 -2.35 -21.92
N LYS A 154 0.13 -1.96 -22.10
CA LYS A 154 1.08 -2.57 -23.05
C LYS A 154 1.90 -3.71 -22.45
N SER A 155 1.84 -3.95 -21.14
CA SER A 155 2.60 -5.00 -20.47
C SER A 155 2.23 -6.37 -21.05
N SER A 156 3.23 -7.05 -21.60
CA SER A 156 3.11 -8.42 -22.08
C SER A 156 3.03 -9.39 -20.90
N LEU A 157 2.39 -10.55 -21.09
CA LEU A 157 2.46 -11.65 -20.12
C LEU A 157 3.90 -12.08 -19.82
N GLY A 158 4.79 -11.93 -20.82
CA GLY A 158 6.22 -12.21 -20.65
C GLY A 158 6.89 -11.25 -19.68
N ASP A 159 6.53 -9.95 -19.75
CA ASP A 159 7.07 -8.93 -18.85
C ASP A 159 6.61 -9.16 -17.42
N ASP A 160 5.30 -9.48 -17.23
CA ASP A 160 4.76 -9.80 -15.91
C ASP A 160 5.46 -11.02 -15.29
N LEU A 161 5.65 -12.09 -16.08
CA LEU A 161 6.34 -13.28 -15.64
C LEU A 161 7.82 -12.99 -15.31
N PHE A 162 8.50 -12.19 -16.13
CA PHE A 162 9.87 -11.78 -15.87
C PHE A 162 9.99 -11.01 -14.55
N ILE A 163 9.10 -10.07 -14.30
CA ILE A 163 9.07 -9.29 -13.03
C ILE A 163 8.80 -10.20 -11.84
N LEU A 164 7.87 -11.16 -11.96
CA LEU A 164 7.59 -12.13 -10.91
C LEU A 164 8.80 -13.02 -10.61
N CYS A 165 9.47 -13.52 -11.65
CA CYS A 165 10.68 -14.33 -11.49
C CYS A 165 11.81 -13.52 -10.86
N LEU A 166 12.04 -12.28 -11.30
CA LEU A 166 13.02 -11.38 -10.70
C LEU A 166 12.73 -11.12 -9.23
N THR A 167 11.47 -10.83 -8.90
CA THR A 167 11.03 -10.63 -7.50
C THR A 167 11.24 -11.90 -6.67
N GLY A 168 10.94 -13.08 -7.24
CA GLY A 168 11.19 -14.36 -6.58
C GLY A 168 12.66 -14.60 -6.27
N VAL A 169 13.56 -14.32 -7.23
CA VAL A 169 15.02 -14.42 -7.01
C VAL A 169 15.49 -13.47 -5.91
N LEU A 170 15.00 -12.22 -5.91
CA LEU A 170 15.31 -11.25 -4.85
C LEU A 170 14.78 -11.69 -3.48
N THR A 171 13.61 -12.32 -3.46
CA THR A 171 13.04 -12.90 -2.23
C THR A 171 13.88 -14.04 -1.70
N LEU A 172 14.34 -14.97 -2.55
CA LEU A 172 15.25 -16.06 -2.17
C LEU A 172 16.55 -15.53 -1.59
N ILE A 173 17.16 -14.53 -2.25
CA ILE A 173 18.36 -13.86 -1.74
C ILE A 173 18.09 -13.21 -0.39
N GLY A 174 16.99 -12.48 -0.26
CA GLY A 174 16.57 -11.83 0.99
C GLY A 174 16.34 -12.84 2.12
N ASN A 175 15.72 -13.98 1.81
CA ASN A 175 15.47 -15.05 2.77
C ASN A 175 16.77 -15.71 3.25
N PHE A 176 17.69 -15.99 2.32
CA PHE A 176 19.00 -16.52 2.64
C PHE A 176 19.84 -15.56 3.48
N VAL A 177 19.96 -14.31 3.06
CA VAL A 177 20.82 -13.32 3.73
C VAL A 177 20.22 -12.87 5.07
N GLY A 178 18.93 -12.58 5.10
CA GLY A 178 18.23 -12.03 6.27
C GLY A 178 17.87 -13.08 7.31
N PHE A 179 17.37 -14.23 6.88
CA PHE A 179 16.78 -15.23 7.76
C PHE A 179 17.57 -16.56 7.79
N LYS A 180 18.64 -16.66 7.02
CA LYS A 180 19.52 -17.85 6.94
C LYS A 180 18.79 -19.12 6.47
N VAL A 181 17.66 -18.98 5.78
CA VAL A 181 16.95 -20.09 5.16
C VAL A 181 17.75 -20.56 3.94
N ASN A 182 17.93 -21.87 3.80
CA ASN A 182 18.65 -22.40 2.64
C ASN A 182 17.78 -22.25 1.38
N PRO A 183 18.29 -21.67 0.27
CA PRO A 183 17.54 -21.52 -0.97
C PRO A 183 16.92 -22.80 -1.54
N ALA A 184 17.46 -23.97 -1.19
CA ALA A 184 16.87 -25.24 -1.60
C ALA A 184 15.53 -25.54 -0.89
N ASP A 185 15.36 -25.03 0.33
CA ASP A 185 14.19 -25.32 1.16
C ASP A 185 12.98 -24.41 0.81
N ASP A 186 13.24 -23.18 0.36
CA ASP A 186 12.20 -22.19 0.03
C ASP A 186 11.97 -21.99 -1.47
N PHE A 187 12.81 -22.59 -2.33
CA PHE A 187 12.70 -22.47 -3.79
C PHE A 187 11.34 -22.91 -4.32
N ILE A 188 10.83 -24.08 -3.86
CA ILE A 188 9.53 -24.60 -4.28
C ILE A 188 8.41 -23.68 -3.79
N GLY A 189 8.53 -23.16 -2.58
CA GLY A 189 7.59 -22.19 -2.03
C GLY A 189 7.53 -20.90 -2.85
N CYS A 190 8.68 -20.35 -3.23
CA CYS A 190 8.76 -19.19 -4.13
C CYS A 190 8.12 -19.48 -5.49
N LEU A 191 8.36 -20.63 -6.09
CA LEU A 191 7.72 -21.02 -7.35
C LEU A 191 6.19 -21.10 -7.22
N MET A 192 5.69 -21.67 -6.12
CA MET A 192 4.25 -21.73 -5.85
C MET A 192 3.65 -20.33 -5.69
N ILE A 193 4.31 -19.42 -4.97
CA ILE A 193 3.87 -18.02 -4.83
C ILE A 193 3.84 -17.35 -6.20
N ILE A 194 4.88 -17.50 -7.03
CA ILE A 194 4.91 -16.96 -8.40
C ILE A 194 3.76 -17.52 -9.23
N ALA A 195 3.48 -18.82 -9.14
CA ALA A 195 2.38 -19.45 -9.88
C ALA A 195 1.00 -18.91 -9.45
N ILE A 196 0.77 -18.71 -8.14
CA ILE A 196 -0.45 -18.10 -7.60
C ILE A 196 -0.58 -16.65 -8.09
N CYS A 197 0.47 -15.86 -8.02
CA CYS A 197 0.48 -14.48 -8.51
C CYS A 197 0.20 -14.42 -10.02
N PHE A 198 0.83 -15.28 -10.79
CA PHE A 198 0.63 -15.34 -12.24
C PHE A 198 -0.80 -15.76 -12.62
N ALA A 199 -1.36 -16.75 -11.90
CA ALA A 199 -2.76 -17.13 -12.08
C ALA A 199 -3.72 -15.95 -11.79
N GLY A 200 -3.46 -15.17 -10.76
CA GLY A 200 -4.24 -13.96 -10.46
C GLY A 200 -4.12 -12.90 -11.55
N ILE A 201 -2.95 -12.70 -12.13
CA ILE A 201 -2.74 -11.80 -13.29
C ILE A 201 -3.55 -12.29 -14.49
N LEU A 202 -3.53 -13.58 -14.79
CA LEU A 202 -4.31 -14.15 -15.90
C LEU A 202 -5.80 -13.92 -15.73
N ILE A 203 -6.36 -14.15 -14.54
CA ILE A 203 -7.77 -13.90 -14.25
C ILE A 203 -8.10 -12.41 -14.38
N ALA A 204 -7.26 -11.54 -13.86
CA ALA A 204 -7.46 -10.09 -13.96
C ALA A 204 -7.45 -9.56 -15.40
N ARG A 205 -6.87 -10.29 -16.37
CA ARG A 205 -6.87 -9.91 -17.80
C ARG A 205 -8.15 -10.32 -18.54
N ILE A 206 -9.01 -11.15 -17.95
CA ILE A 206 -10.27 -11.59 -18.57
C ILE A 206 -11.22 -10.39 -18.74
N PRO A 207 -11.81 -10.17 -19.93
CA PRO A 207 -12.81 -9.13 -20.15
C PRO A 207 -13.98 -9.29 -19.17
N GLY A 208 -14.29 -8.21 -18.44
CA GLY A 208 -15.32 -8.21 -17.37
C GLY A 208 -14.75 -8.32 -15.96
N LEU A 209 -13.62 -9.00 -15.76
CA LEU A 209 -12.95 -9.11 -14.47
C LEU A 209 -11.88 -8.01 -14.22
N LYS A 210 -11.53 -7.26 -15.26
CA LYS A 210 -10.58 -6.11 -15.21
C LYS A 210 -11.00 -4.98 -14.27
N LYS A 211 -12.27 -4.95 -13.80
CA LYS A 211 -12.79 -3.92 -12.90
C LYS A 211 -12.19 -3.99 -11.50
N LEU A 212 -11.67 -5.14 -11.10
CA LEU A 212 -11.06 -5.34 -9.79
C LEU A 212 -9.53 -5.40 -9.90
N PRO A 213 -8.81 -4.89 -8.88
CA PRO A 213 -7.35 -4.92 -8.85
C PRO A 213 -6.81 -6.36 -8.96
N VAL A 214 -5.62 -6.53 -9.56
CA VAL A 214 -4.93 -7.83 -9.65
C VAL A 214 -4.76 -8.47 -8.27
N VAL A 215 -4.42 -7.65 -7.27
CA VAL A 215 -4.22 -8.09 -5.88
C VAL A 215 -5.45 -8.81 -5.32
N PHE A 216 -6.66 -8.38 -5.67
CA PHE A 216 -7.90 -9.03 -5.27
C PHE A 216 -7.96 -10.48 -5.76
N TRP A 217 -7.66 -10.70 -7.04
CA TRP A 217 -7.69 -12.05 -7.64
C TRP A 217 -6.60 -12.95 -7.07
N VAL A 218 -5.38 -12.42 -6.92
CA VAL A 218 -4.25 -13.14 -6.28
C VAL A 218 -4.62 -13.57 -4.87
N SER A 219 -5.23 -12.67 -4.08
CA SER A 219 -5.61 -12.99 -2.70
C SER A 219 -6.71 -14.03 -2.60
N ILE A 220 -7.73 -13.98 -3.48
CA ILE A 220 -8.78 -15.00 -3.53
C ILE A 220 -8.17 -16.37 -3.84
N ILE A 221 -7.29 -16.45 -4.85
CA ILE A 221 -6.64 -17.72 -5.18
C ILE A 221 -5.81 -18.22 -4.00
N ALA A 222 -4.99 -17.35 -3.41
CA ALA A 222 -4.15 -17.70 -2.26
C ALA A 222 -4.99 -18.23 -1.09
N VAL A 223 -6.11 -17.57 -0.76
CA VAL A 223 -7.04 -18.03 0.28
C VAL A 223 -7.60 -19.41 -0.08
N ILE A 224 -8.13 -19.57 -1.29
CA ILE A 224 -8.75 -20.85 -1.72
C ILE A 224 -7.74 -22.01 -1.60
N VAL A 225 -6.51 -21.84 -2.13
CA VAL A 225 -5.49 -22.89 -2.10
C VAL A 225 -4.90 -23.14 -0.71
N SER A 226 -5.17 -22.26 0.25
CA SER A 226 -4.73 -22.41 1.65
C SER A 226 -5.80 -23.02 2.57
N ILE A 227 -7.05 -23.16 2.09
CA ILE A 227 -8.12 -23.78 2.89
C ILE A 227 -7.82 -25.27 3.12
N PRO A 228 -7.77 -25.76 4.35
CA PRO A 228 -7.41 -27.16 4.65
C PRO A 228 -8.28 -28.21 3.95
N SER A 229 -9.51 -27.86 3.57
CA SER A 229 -10.44 -28.76 2.87
C SER A 229 -10.13 -28.89 1.37
N VAL A 230 -9.24 -28.05 0.81
CA VAL A 230 -8.86 -28.10 -0.61
C VAL A 230 -7.74 -29.13 -0.80
N PRO A 231 -7.88 -30.05 -1.76
CA PRO A 231 -6.82 -31.02 -2.06
C PRO A 231 -5.50 -30.31 -2.41
N GLY A 232 -4.42 -30.66 -1.72
CA GLY A 232 -3.10 -30.07 -1.93
C GLY A 232 -2.80 -28.83 -1.08
N ALA A 233 -3.76 -28.27 -0.34
CA ALA A 233 -3.56 -27.11 0.52
C ALA A 233 -2.41 -27.31 1.52
N THR A 234 -2.37 -28.47 2.18
CA THR A 234 -1.31 -28.82 3.14
C THR A 234 0.08 -28.83 2.50
N THR A 235 0.19 -29.32 1.27
CA THR A 235 1.45 -29.34 0.51
C THR A 235 1.87 -27.94 0.12
N ILE A 236 0.94 -27.11 -0.37
CA ILE A 236 1.19 -25.73 -0.75
C ILE A 236 1.63 -24.92 0.46
N THR A 237 0.89 -25.02 1.57
CA THR A 237 1.19 -24.29 2.81
C THR A 237 2.54 -24.74 3.39
N ALA A 238 2.83 -26.03 3.42
CA ALA A 238 4.11 -26.56 3.90
C ALA A 238 5.29 -26.07 3.04
N ALA A 239 5.11 -25.99 1.71
CA ALA A 239 6.16 -25.55 0.80
C ALA A 239 6.38 -24.02 0.87
N THR A 240 5.33 -23.22 1.14
CA THR A 240 5.43 -21.76 1.22
C THR A 240 5.87 -21.26 2.60
N ASN A 241 5.71 -22.04 3.65
CA ASN A 241 6.06 -21.68 5.03
C ASN A 241 7.54 -21.24 5.22
N PRO A 242 8.55 -21.82 4.55
CA PRO A 242 9.93 -21.37 4.68
C PRO A 242 10.17 -19.96 4.09
N VAL A 243 9.28 -19.47 3.21
CA VAL A 243 9.40 -18.15 2.60
C VAL A 243 8.95 -17.09 3.59
N ASN A 244 9.93 -16.39 4.16
CA ASN A 244 9.63 -15.35 5.15
C ASN A 244 8.96 -14.14 4.47
N PHE A 245 7.86 -13.65 5.07
CA PHE A 245 7.12 -12.50 4.56
C PHE A 245 8.00 -11.25 4.42
N LEU A 246 8.87 -10.96 5.39
CA LEU A 246 9.73 -9.77 5.34
C LEU A 246 10.77 -9.89 4.23
N ALA A 247 11.26 -11.10 3.92
CA ALA A 247 12.12 -11.33 2.76
C ALA A 247 11.36 -11.04 1.45
N ALA A 248 10.11 -11.47 1.34
CA ALA A 248 9.26 -11.16 0.18
C ALA A 248 8.92 -9.66 0.06
N CYS A 249 8.90 -8.91 1.17
CA CYS A 249 8.74 -7.46 1.16
C CYS A 249 10.00 -6.70 0.75
N THR A 250 11.18 -7.28 0.82
CA THR A 250 12.45 -6.61 0.48
C THR A 250 12.49 -6.04 -0.94
N PRO A 251 12.08 -6.75 -2.00
CA PRO A 251 11.97 -6.18 -3.34
C PRO A 251 11.01 -4.99 -3.42
N ILE A 252 9.89 -5.04 -2.71
CA ILE A 252 8.90 -3.93 -2.68
C ILE A 252 9.53 -2.66 -2.11
N LEU A 253 10.29 -2.78 -1.01
CA LEU A 253 10.99 -1.65 -0.40
C LEU A 253 12.11 -1.13 -1.31
N ALA A 254 12.83 -2.01 -2.01
CA ALA A 254 13.84 -1.62 -2.98
C ALA A 254 13.25 -0.86 -4.17
N TYR A 255 12.15 -1.35 -4.75
CA TYR A 255 11.43 -0.63 -5.81
C TYR A 255 10.85 0.70 -5.32
N GLY A 256 10.30 0.73 -4.10
CA GLY A 256 9.89 1.97 -3.44
C GLY A 256 11.04 2.97 -3.35
N GLY A 257 12.22 2.53 -2.89
CA GLY A 257 13.42 3.36 -2.82
C GLY A 257 13.89 3.89 -4.19
N LEU A 258 13.84 3.05 -5.23
CA LEU A 258 14.19 3.47 -6.60
C LEU A 258 13.20 4.49 -7.16
N SER A 259 11.91 4.32 -6.88
CA SER A 259 10.89 5.28 -7.35
C SER A 259 11.03 6.65 -6.69
N LEU A 260 11.58 6.73 -5.46
CA LEU A 260 11.86 8.01 -4.80
C LEU A 260 12.76 8.92 -5.63
N GLY A 261 13.73 8.34 -6.36
CA GLY A 261 14.69 9.10 -7.17
C GLY A 261 14.02 9.97 -8.24
N LYS A 262 12.96 9.49 -8.86
CA LYS A 262 12.20 10.23 -9.88
C LYS A 262 11.31 11.33 -9.29
N ASP A 263 10.83 11.15 -8.05
CA ASP A 263 9.95 12.11 -7.38
C ASP A 263 10.71 13.29 -6.74
N ILE A 264 12.03 13.17 -6.55
CA ILE A 264 12.88 14.24 -5.97
C ILE A 264 12.77 15.57 -6.71
N PRO A 265 12.80 15.65 -8.05
CA PRO A 265 12.65 16.92 -8.75
C PRO A 265 11.29 17.59 -8.51
N ALA A 266 10.23 16.81 -8.46
CA ALA A 266 8.89 17.28 -8.15
C ALA A 266 8.80 17.77 -6.69
N PHE A 267 9.37 17.00 -5.75
CA PHE A 267 9.46 17.38 -4.35
C PHE A 267 10.18 18.69 -4.11
N LYS A 268 11.31 18.94 -4.79
CA LYS A 268 12.08 20.21 -4.67
C LYS A 268 11.27 21.45 -5.06
N ARG A 269 10.22 21.28 -5.87
CA ARG A 269 9.32 22.38 -6.29
C ARG A 269 8.14 22.55 -5.34
N LEU A 270 7.87 21.58 -4.43
CA LEU A 270 6.83 21.69 -3.43
C LEU A 270 7.23 22.59 -2.28
N SER A 271 6.23 23.23 -1.67
CA SER A 271 6.46 23.99 -0.44
C SER A 271 6.81 23.04 0.71
N TRP A 272 7.90 23.30 1.43
CA TRP A 272 8.29 22.55 2.62
C TRP A 272 7.17 22.41 3.67
N ARG A 273 6.19 23.31 3.64
CA ARG A 273 5.03 23.28 4.55
C ARG A 273 4.13 22.04 4.37
N ILE A 274 4.19 21.38 3.23
CA ILE A 274 3.39 20.17 2.95
C ILE A 274 3.93 18.96 3.73
N VAL A 275 5.23 18.90 3.98
CA VAL A 275 5.86 17.76 4.67
C VAL A 275 5.27 17.52 6.07
N PRO A 276 5.23 18.52 6.98
CA PRO A 276 4.60 18.32 8.29
C PRO A 276 3.13 17.92 8.20
N VAL A 277 2.39 18.48 7.25
CA VAL A 277 0.97 18.13 7.04
C VAL A 277 0.85 16.67 6.60
N ALA A 278 1.67 16.22 5.65
CA ALA A 278 1.68 14.83 5.19
C ALA A 278 2.01 13.85 6.32
N LEU A 279 3.01 14.17 7.14
CA LEU A 279 3.38 13.33 8.28
C LEU A 279 2.29 13.29 9.36
N MET A 280 1.63 14.42 9.64
CA MET A 280 0.49 14.47 10.56
C MET A 280 -0.69 13.65 10.04
N VAL A 281 -1.02 13.75 8.77
CA VAL A 281 -2.11 12.97 8.16
C VAL A 281 -1.79 11.47 8.21
N ALA A 282 -0.57 11.08 7.83
CA ALA A 282 -0.14 9.69 7.91
C ALA A 282 -0.21 9.15 9.34
N SER A 283 0.26 9.93 10.33
CA SER A 283 0.18 9.57 11.76
C SER A 283 -1.25 9.44 12.24
N GLY A 284 -2.11 10.41 11.90
CA GLY A 284 -3.52 10.40 12.26
C GLY A 284 -4.25 9.19 11.67
N THR A 285 -4.02 8.90 10.39
CA THR A 285 -4.60 7.73 9.72
C THR A 285 -4.17 6.44 10.41
N PHE A 286 -2.87 6.27 10.67
CA PHE A 286 -2.33 5.09 11.33
C PHE A 286 -2.91 4.90 12.74
N ILE A 287 -2.89 5.96 13.57
CA ILE A 287 -3.39 5.90 14.96
C ILE A 287 -4.90 5.66 15.01
N CYS A 288 -5.69 6.38 14.20
CA CYS A 288 -7.14 6.19 14.17
C CYS A 288 -7.52 4.80 13.67
N ALA A 289 -6.83 4.28 12.65
CA ALA A 289 -7.05 2.94 12.15
C ALA A 289 -6.68 1.86 13.19
N THR A 290 -5.56 2.03 13.87
CA THR A 290 -5.14 1.16 14.98
C THR A 290 -6.16 1.17 16.11
N LEU A 291 -6.65 2.34 16.51
CA LEU A 291 -7.68 2.48 17.54
C LEU A 291 -8.97 1.77 17.15
N MET A 292 -9.42 1.96 15.91
CA MET A 292 -10.61 1.25 15.39
C MET A 292 -10.40 -0.26 15.39
N ALA A 293 -9.25 -0.73 14.94
CA ALA A 293 -8.90 -2.15 14.96
C ALA A 293 -8.85 -2.72 16.38
N GLU A 294 -8.27 -1.99 17.34
CA GLU A 294 -8.23 -2.38 18.76
C GLU A 294 -9.64 -2.59 19.31
N VAL A 295 -10.54 -1.62 19.09
CA VAL A 295 -11.94 -1.71 19.54
C VAL A 295 -12.65 -2.90 18.89
N MET A 296 -12.47 -3.09 17.57
CA MET A 296 -13.13 -4.20 16.87
C MET A 296 -12.63 -5.56 17.33
N LEU A 297 -11.32 -5.73 17.47
CA LEU A 297 -10.72 -6.99 17.93
C LEU A 297 -11.12 -7.35 19.38
N HIS A 298 -11.28 -6.34 20.25
CA HIS A 298 -11.84 -6.54 21.59
C HIS A 298 -13.31 -6.96 21.54
N LEU A 299 -14.12 -6.34 20.69
CA LEU A 299 -15.54 -6.70 20.55
C LEU A 299 -15.74 -8.10 19.97
N GLU A 300 -14.83 -8.55 19.13
CA GLU A 300 -14.84 -9.91 18.56
C GLU A 300 -14.21 -10.95 19.48
N GLY A 301 -13.60 -10.53 20.59
CA GLY A 301 -12.95 -11.43 21.54
C GLY A 301 -11.69 -12.11 21.01
N VAL A 302 -11.02 -11.44 20.06
CA VAL A 302 -9.75 -11.91 19.48
C VAL A 302 -8.55 -11.52 20.37
N ILE A 303 -8.70 -10.39 21.08
CA ILE A 303 -7.70 -9.84 22.02
C ILE A 303 -8.37 -9.46 23.33
#